data_60d9861927352b99cd00175bab9ea103
#
_entry.id   60d9861927352b99cd00175bab9ea103
#
_cell.length_a   1.000
_cell.length_b   1.000
_cell.length_c   1.000
_cell.angle_alpha   90.00
_cell.angle_beta   90.00
_cell.angle_gamma   90.00
#
_symmetry.space_group_name_H-M   'P 1'
#
loop_
_entity.id
_entity.type
_entity.pdbx_description
1 polymer ?
#
loop_
_entity_poly.entity_id
_entity_poly.type
_entity_poly.pdbx_seq_one_letter_code
_entity_poly.pdbx_strand_id
1 'polypeptide(L)'
;MKIGFDNEKYLKTQSLRIKERISKFGGKLYLEFGGKLFDDYHASRVLPGFCPDSKIRMLGELREEAEVVIAINAGDIEKNKVRGDLGITYDMDVLRLIDAFRGYGLSVASVVLTRFEGQESAVFYQKKLESLGIRVYRHYSIPAYPSNVPLIISEDGFGRNDYIETSRSLIVVTAPGPGSGKMAVCLSQLYQEHRHGIDAGYAKFETFPIWNLPLQHPVNLAYEAATADLNDINMIDPFHLEAYGESAINYNRDVEVFPVLNAMFNRIYGKSPYQSPTDMGVNMAGNCIIDDAAVRKAAEQEIIRRYYAALVELRKGSGRREIVDKEQLIMEKANVGPADRPVVAAAKQKAELSGGPAAAIELPDQTIVCGKTSPLLGACAAMLLNALKTLAGLEDSIKL
;
A
#
# COMPACT_ATOMS: atom_id res chain seq x y z
N MET A 1 2.76 24.60 0.88
CA MET A 1 2.08 23.74 1.90
C MET A 1 2.99 23.57 3.08
N LYS A 2 2.48 23.68 4.32
CA LYS A 2 3.28 23.51 5.53
C LYS A 2 3.66 22.03 5.67
N ILE A 3 4.93 21.74 6.01
CA ILE A 3 5.41 20.37 6.25
C ILE A 3 4.81 19.87 7.57
N GLY A 4 4.18 18.71 7.53
CA GLY A 4 3.56 18.07 8.71
C GLY A 4 4.17 16.73 9.08
N PHE A 5 5.10 16.22 8.26
CA PHE A 5 5.72 14.92 8.44
C PHE A 5 7.22 14.98 8.22
N ASP A 6 7.98 14.36 9.11
CA ASP A 6 9.44 14.24 9.02
C ASP A 6 9.82 12.92 8.33
N ASN A 7 10.12 13.01 7.05
CA ASN A 7 10.46 11.86 6.22
C ASN A 7 11.80 11.20 6.61
N GLU A 8 12.80 12.00 6.97
CA GLU A 8 14.11 11.46 7.34
C GLU A 8 14.06 10.72 8.68
N LYS A 9 13.30 11.25 9.64
CA LYS A 9 12.99 10.55 10.89
C LYS A 9 12.24 9.25 10.62
N TYR A 10 11.27 9.25 9.67
CA TYR A 10 10.52 8.06 9.31
C TYR A 10 11.44 6.97 8.75
N LEU A 11 12.31 7.27 7.79
CA LEU A 11 13.25 6.31 7.24
C LEU A 11 14.09 5.66 8.35
N LYS A 12 14.67 6.46 9.23
CA LYS A 12 15.52 5.98 10.33
C LYS A 12 14.76 5.13 11.35
N THR A 13 13.58 5.59 11.81
CA THR A 13 12.84 4.88 12.86
C THR A 13 12.21 3.59 12.32
N GLN A 14 11.75 3.60 11.08
CA GLN A 14 11.19 2.42 10.44
C GLN A 14 12.27 1.35 10.20
N SER A 15 13.45 1.74 9.68
CA SER A 15 14.61 0.84 9.50
C SER A 15 15.08 0.26 10.82
N LEU A 16 15.18 1.08 11.88
CA LEU A 16 15.55 0.63 13.22
C LEU A 16 14.55 -0.40 13.75
N ARG A 17 13.25 -0.14 13.60
CA ARG A 17 12.21 -1.05 14.08
C ARG A 17 12.25 -2.40 13.35
N ILE A 18 12.59 -2.42 12.06
CA ILE A 18 12.80 -3.67 11.32
C ILE A 18 14.01 -4.43 11.88
N LYS A 19 15.13 -3.76 12.15
CA LYS A 19 16.33 -4.39 12.75
C LYS A 19 16.06 -4.96 14.14
N GLU A 20 15.29 -4.27 14.97
CA GLU A 20 14.83 -4.78 16.26
C GLU A 20 14.00 -6.08 16.11
N ARG A 21 13.11 -6.12 15.10
CA ARG A 21 12.33 -7.32 14.80
C ARG A 21 13.21 -8.48 14.34
N ILE A 22 14.20 -8.24 13.48
CA ILE A 22 15.18 -9.27 13.07
C ILE A 22 15.87 -9.86 14.31
N SER A 23 16.36 -9.00 15.19
CA SER A 23 17.05 -9.43 16.43
C SER A 23 16.14 -10.20 17.37
N LYS A 24 14.88 -9.80 17.51
CA LYS A 24 13.86 -10.47 18.34
C LYS A 24 13.60 -11.92 17.91
N PHE A 25 13.73 -12.21 16.61
CA PHE A 25 13.43 -13.51 16.02
C PHE A 25 14.67 -14.30 15.59
N GLY A 26 15.73 -14.27 16.39
CA GLY A 26 16.90 -15.12 16.17
C GLY A 26 17.75 -14.73 14.95
N GLY A 27 17.53 -13.56 14.38
CA GLY A 27 18.33 -13.03 13.28
C GLY A 27 17.71 -13.16 11.89
N LYS A 28 16.46 -13.67 11.76
CA LYS A 28 15.78 -13.80 10.47
C LYS A 28 14.33 -13.29 10.53
N LEU A 29 13.94 -12.50 9.54
CA LEU A 29 12.60 -11.88 9.46
C LEU A 29 12.03 -11.97 8.06
N TYR A 30 10.83 -12.53 7.93
CA TYR A 30 10.00 -12.45 6.73
C TYR A 30 9.11 -11.22 6.84
N LEU A 31 9.38 -10.21 6.03
CA LEU A 31 8.65 -8.95 5.99
C LEU A 31 7.68 -8.94 4.82
N GLU A 32 6.38 -9.11 5.12
CA GLU A 32 5.35 -8.90 4.10
C GLU A 32 5.29 -7.43 3.74
N PHE A 33 5.57 -7.12 2.49
CA PHE A 33 5.59 -5.76 2.01
C PHE A 33 4.41 -5.49 1.07
N GLY A 34 3.42 -4.78 1.57
CA GLY A 34 2.22 -4.40 0.83
C GLY A 34 2.27 -2.97 0.30
N GLY A 35 1.31 -2.67 -0.59
CA GLY A 35 1.13 -1.33 -1.14
C GLY A 35 2.17 -0.92 -2.17
N LYS A 36 2.19 0.38 -2.48
CA LYS A 36 3.07 0.96 -3.49
C LYS A 36 4.45 1.25 -2.91
N LEU A 37 5.49 0.64 -3.50
CA LEU A 37 6.87 0.75 -3.04
C LEU A 37 7.59 1.99 -3.59
N PHE A 38 7.30 2.35 -4.85
CA PHE A 38 8.06 3.36 -5.60
C PHE A 38 7.32 4.70 -5.72
N ASP A 39 5.99 4.69 -5.53
CA ASP A 39 5.11 5.79 -5.88
C ASP A 39 3.91 5.91 -4.93
N ASP A 40 4.18 5.97 -3.63
CA ASP A 40 3.12 6.10 -2.61
C ASP A 40 2.56 7.53 -2.57
N TYR A 41 1.85 7.89 -3.62
CA TYR A 41 1.20 9.20 -3.73
C TYR A 41 0.07 9.40 -2.73
N HIS A 42 -0.53 8.34 -2.19
CA HIS A 42 -1.52 8.50 -1.13
C HIS A 42 -0.85 9.04 0.14
N ALA A 43 0.23 8.40 0.58
CA ALA A 43 0.98 8.84 1.75
C ALA A 43 1.47 10.29 1.59
N SER A 44 2.02 10.65 0.42
CA SER A 44 2.51 12.01 0.19
C SER A 44 1.40 13.08 0.17
N ARG A 45 0.16 12.70 -0.16
CA ARG A 45 -0.98 13.63 -0.11
C ARG A 45 -1.52 13.86 1.29
N VAL A 46 -1.51 12.83 2.15
CA VAL A 46 -2.08 12.92 3.51
C VAL A 46 -1.04 13.27 4.58
N LEU A 47 0.25 13.08 4.27
CA LEU A 47 1.37 13.38 5.14
C LEU A 47 2.33 14.36 4.44
N PRO A 48 2.04 15.68 4.44
CA PRO A 48 2.89 16.68 3.79
C PRO A 48 4.34 16.62 4.30
N GLY A 49 5.27 16.29 3.42
CA GLY A 49 6.68 16.01 3.75
C GLY A 49 7.08 14.56 3.49
N PHE A 50 6.14 13.62 3.38
CA PHE A 50 6.41 12.24 2.99
C PHE A 50 6.79 12.17 1.51
N CYS A 51 7.94 11.56 1.21
CA CYS A 51 8.39 11.34 -0.17
C CYS A 51 7.76 10.07 -0.73
N PRO A 52 7.20 10.09 -1.97
CA PRO A 52 6.52 8.92 -2.55
C PRO A 52 7.39 7.66 -2.64
N ASP A 53 8.72 7.84 -2.77
CA ASP A 53 9.73 6.79 -2.85
C ASP A 53 10.33 6.36 -1.49
N SER A 54 9.81 6.86 -0.38
CA SER A 54 10.36 6.59 0.97
C SER A 54 10.50 5.10 1.28
N LYS A 55 9.55 4.28 0.84
CA LYS A 55 9.57 2.85 1.12
C LYS A 55 10.75 2.15 0.45
N ILE A 56 11.01 2.45 -0.82
CA ILE A 56 12.13 1.83 -1.53
C ILE A 56 13.47 2.40 -1.06
N ARG A 57 13.55 3.69 -0.73
CA ARG A 57 14.74 4.30 -0.12
C ARG A 57 15.11 3.64 1.20
N MET A 58 14.12 3.39 2.06
CA MET A 58 14.30 2.67 3.32
C MET A 58 14.85 1.25 3.09
N LEU A 59 14.31 0.50 2.13
CA LEU A 59 14.84 -0.81 1.78
C LEU A 59 16.26 -0.72 1.23
N GLY A 60 16.59 0.34 0.50
CA GLY A 60 17.95 0.63 0.03
C GLY A 60 18.96 0.83 1.18
N GLU A 61 18.53 1.39 2.33
CA GLU A 61 19.35 1.49 3.54
C GLU A 61 19.61 0.11 4.17
N LEU A 62 18.73 -0.86 3.96
CA LEU A 62 18.81 -2.23 4.48
C LEU A 62 19.35 -3.23 3.43
N ARG A 63 19.91 -2.76 2.32
CA ARG A 63 20.26 -3.60 1.17
C ARG A 63 21.24 -4.73 1.48
N GLU A 64 22.12 -4.55 2.46
CA GLU A 64 23.09 -5.58 2.85
C GLU A 64 22.43 -6.73 3.63
N GLU A 65 21.38 -6.42 4.39
CA GLU A 65 20.60 -7.39 5.18
C GLU A 65 19.39 -7.94 4.41
N ALA A 66 18.94 -7.25 3.34
CA ALA A 66 17.68 -7.53 2.65
C ALA A 66 17.85 -8.31 1.35
N GLU A 67 16.98 -9.30 1.13
CA GLU A 67 16.73 -9.90 -0.18
C GLU A 67 15.23 -9.95 -0.47
N VAL A 68 14.88 -9.84 -1.75
CA VAL A 68 13.50 -9.71 -2.20
C VAL A 68 13.00 -11.02 -2.80
N VAL A 69 11.83 -11.45 -2.37
CA VAL A 69 11.05 -12.55 -2.93
C VAL A 69 9.76 -11.97 -3.51
N ILE A 70 9.47 -12.24 -4.77
CA ILE A 70 8.28 -11.71 -5.45
C ILE A 70 7.24 -12.82 -5.61
N ALA A 71 6.08 -12.66 -4.97
CA ALA A 71 4.97 -13.59 -5.09
C ALA A 71 4.03 -13.20 -6.23
N ILE A 72 3.64 -14.17 -7.06
CA ILE A 72 2.63 -13.98 -8.11
C ILE A 72 1.69 -15.18 -8.15
N ASN A 73 0.38 -14.92 -8.25
CA ASN A 73 -0.62 -15.97 -8.34
C ASN A 73 -0.65 -16.59 -9.75
N ALA A 74 -0.52 -17.89 -9.86
CA ALA A 74 -0.55 -18.63 -11.12
C ALA A 74 -1.85 -18.40 -11.91
N GLY A 75 -3.00 -18.31 -11.22
CA GLY A 75 -4.28 -17.97 -11.87
C GLY A 75 -4.38 -16.52 -12.35
N ASP A 76 -3.62 -15.58 -11.77
CA ASP A 76 -3.55 -14.20 -12.27
C ASP A 76 -2.72 -14.12 -13.56
N ILE A 77 -1.69 -14.98 -13.72
CA ILE A 77 -0.93 -15.13 -14.97
C ILE A 77 -1.85 -15.69 -16.06
N GLU A 78 -2.56 -16.77 -15.76
CA GLU A 78 -3.49 -17.42 -16.70
C GLU A 78 -4.59 -16.48 -17.22
N LYS A 79 -5.11 -15.61 -16.35
CA LYS A 79 -6.13 -14.62 -16.68
C LYS A 79 -5.58 -13.33 -17.32
N ASN A 80 -4.26 -13.23 -17.51
CA ASN A 80 -3.60 -12.01 -17.96
C ASN A 80 -4.05 -10.78 -17.15
N LYS A 81 -4.10 -10.92 -15.81
CA LYS A 81 -4.60 -9.87 -14.93
C LYS A 81 -3.75 -8.61 -15.07
N VAL A 82 -4.43 -7.51 -15.37
CA VAL A 82 -3.79 -6.21 -15.61
C VAL A 82 -3.74 -5.38 -14.33
N ARG A 83 -2.65 -4.72 -14.13
CA ARG A 83 -2.46 -3.71 -13.10
C ARG A 83 -3.05 -2.38 -13.57
N GLY A 84 -4.15 -1.95 -12.94
CA GLY A 84 -4.98 -0.84 -13.42
C GLY A 84 -4.29 0.53 -13.50
N ASP A 85 -3.27 0.78 -12.66
CA ASP A 85 -2.52 2.04 -12.65
C ASP A 85 -1.40 2.11 -13.71
N LEU A 86 -0.88 0.96 -14.16
CA LEU A 86 0.20 0.88 -15.15
C LEU A 86 -0.25 0.34 -16.51
N GLY A 87 -1.42 -0.30 -16.59
CA GLY A 87 -1.92 -0.91 -17.82
C GLY A 87 -1.10 -2.11 -18.33
N ILE A 88 -0.25 -2.72 -17.48
CA ILE A 88 0.55 -3.91 -17.80
C ILE A 88 0.06 -5.12 -17.03
N THR A 89 0.30 -6.31 -17.56
CA THR A 89 -0.06 -7.57 -16.88
C THR A 89 0.82 -7.82 -15.65
N TYR A 90 0.33 -8.63 -14.70
CA TYR A 90 1.06 -8.91 -13.46
C TYR A 90 2.39 -9.61 -13.70
N ASP A 91 2.47 -10.51 -14.69
CA ASP A 91 3.72 -11.17 -15.10
C ASP A 91 4.74 -10.19 -15.67
N MET A 92 4.30 -9.22 -16.46
CA MET A 92 5.15 -8.13 -16.93
C MET A 92 5.58 -7.20 -15.80
N ASP A 93 4.69 -6.93 -14.85
CA ASP A 93 5.02 -6.12 -13.68
C ASP A 93 6.05 -6.79 -12.76
N VAL A 94 6.05 -8.12 -12.64
CA VAL A 94 7.12 -8.86 -11.93
C VAL A 94 8.49 -8.57 -12.56
N LEU A 95 8.60 -8.60 -13.89
CA LEU A 95 9.87 -8.30 -14.57
C LEU A 95 10.31 -6.85 -14.31
N ARG A 96 9.37 -5.90 -14.40
CA ARG A 96 9.62 -4.49 -14.05
C ARG A 96 10.07 -4.32 -12.60
N LEU A 97 9.44 -5.04 -11.66
CA LEU A 97 9.82 -5.00 -10.24
C LEU A 97 11.23 -5.55 -10.02
N ILE A 98 11.61 -6.64 -10.69
CA ILE A 98 12.96 -7.21 -10.61
C ILE A 98 14.00 -6.16 -11.06
N ASP A 99 13.79 -5.52 -12.20
CA ASP A 99 14.69 -4.50 -12.72
C ASP A 99 14.75 -3.29 -11.79
N ALA A 100 13.60 -2.84 -11.28
CA ALA A 100 13.52 -1.72 -10.37
C ALA A 100 14.28 -2.01 -9.05
N PHE A 101 14.08 -3.17 -8.42
CA PHE A 101 14.80 -3.53 -7.19
C PHE A 101 16.31 -3.62 -7.42
N ARG A 102 16.74 -4.24 -8.51
CA ARG A 102 18.16 -4.31 -8.89
C ARG A 102 18.76 -2.93 -9.10
N GLY A 103 18.00 -2.00 -9.71
CA GLY A 103 18.40 -0.61 -9.89
C GLY A 103 18.64 0.14 -8.56
N TYR A 104 17.96 -0.26 -7.48
CA TYR A 104 18.20 0.23 -6.11
C TYR A 104 19.26 -0.57 -5.34
N GLY A 105 19.95 -1.50 -5.99
CA GLY A 105 20.99 -2.32 -5.36
C GLY A 105 20.47 -3.45 -4.46
N LEU A 106 19.17 -3.76 -4.53
CA LEU A 106 18.56 -4.85 -3.77
C LEU A 106 18.74 -6.19 -4.50
N SER A 107 19.07 -7.23 -3.74
CA SER A 107 19.12 -8.59 -4.26
C SER A 107 17.70 -9.13 -4.46
N VAL A 108 17.36 -9.55 -5.66
CA VAL A 108 16.12 -10.31 -5.92
C VAL A 108 16.47 -11.79 -5.92
N ALA A 109 16.08 -12.49 -4.86
CA ALA A 109 16.41 -13.88 -4.63
C ALA A 109 15.62 -14.82 -5.57
N SER A 110 14.31 -14.59 -5.67
CA SER A 110 13.44 -15.53 -6.38
C SER A 110 12.05 -14.95 -6.67
N VAL A 111 11.31 -15.68 -7.50
CA VAL A 111 9.88 -15.51 -7.73
C VAL A 111 9.15 -16.75 -7.23
N VAL A 112 7.99 -16.57 -6.58
CA VAL A 112 7.14 -17.66 -6.09
C VAL A 112 5.83 -17.66 -6.85
N LEU A 113 5.54 -18.75 -7.54
CA LEU A 113 4.24 -19.01 -8.16
C LEU A 113 3.30 -19.56 -7.10
N THR A 114 2.38 -18.75 -6.61
CA THR A 114 1.40 -19.15 -5.59
C THR A 114 0.14 -19.72 -6.23
N ARG A 115 -0.59 -20.56 -5.48
CA ARG A 115 -1.76 -21.30 -5.97
C ARG A 115 -1.48 -22.05 -7.28
N PHE A 116 -0.30 -22.66 -7.31
CA PHE A 116 0.13 -23.42 -8.48
C PHE A 116 -0.60 -24.77 -8.52
N GLU A 117 -1.23 -25.07 -9.65
CA GLU A 117 -1.97 -26.30 -9.94
C GLU A 117 -1.60 -26.89 -11.30
N GLY A 118 -0.47 -26.41 -11.88
CA GLY A 118 0.01 -26.87 -13.19
C GLY A 118 -0.53 -26.06 -14.37
N GLN A 119 -1.03 -24.83 -14.15
CA GLN A 119 -1.51 -23.95 -15.22
C GLN A 119 -0.42 -23.76 -16.30
N GLU A 120 -0.75 -24.02 -17.55
CA GLU A 120 0.21 -24.00 -18.68
C GLU A 120 0.92 -22.65 -18.82
N SER A 121 0.17 -21.55 -18.68
CA SER A 121 0.71 -20.19 -18.72
C SER A 121 1.73 -19.93 -17.59
N ALA A 122 1.47 -20.46 -16.39
CA ALA A 122 2.38 -20.33 -15.26
C ALA A 122 3.64 -21.19 -15.46
N VAL A 123 3.51 -22.39 -16.02
CA VAL A 123 4.66 -23.26 -16.39
C VAL A 123 5.52 -22.59 -17.46
N PHE A 124 4.90 -21.99 -18.47
CA PHE A 124 5.62 -21.24 -19.50
C PHE A 124 6.35 -20.03 -18.91
N TYR A 125 5.67 -19.28 -18.03
CA TYR A 125 6.25 -18.13 -17.35
C TYR A 125 7.42 -18.52 -16.44
N GLN A 126 7.32 -19.64 -15.73
CA GLN A 126 8.44 -20.20 -14.95
C GLN A 126 9.68 -20.40 -15.84
N LYS A 127 9.54 -21.10 -16.96
CA LYS A 127 10.64 -21.34 -17.90
C LYS A 127 11.26 -20.05 -18.41
N LYS A 128 10.44 -19.03 -18.66
CA LYS A 128 10.88 -17.69 -19.06
C LYS A 128 11.75 -17.04 -17.96
N LEU A 129 11.31 -17.07 -16.71
CA LEU A 129 12.06 -16.53 -15.57
C LEU A 129 13.39 -17.28 -15.34
N GLU A 130 13.36 -18.61 -15.41
CA GLU A 130 14.55 -19.47 -15.27
C GLU A 130 15.57 -19.19 -16.40
N SER A 131 15.11 -18.95 -17.63
CA SER A 131 15.99 -18.56 -18.76
C SER A 131 16.65 -17.19 -18.55
N LEU A 132 16.08 -16.34 -17.70
CA LEU A 132 16.65 -15.04 -17.28
C LEU A 132 17.53 -15.18 -16.01
N GLY A 133 17.80 -16.41 -15.55
CA GLY A 133 18.59 -16.67 -14.38
C GLY A 133 17.89 -16.37 -13.05
N ILE A 134 16.56 -16.33 -13.04
CA ILE A 134 15.73 -16.08 -11.83
C ILE A 134 15.26 -17.42 -11.29
N ARG A 135 15.52 -17.68 -10.02
CA ARG A 135 15.02 -18.89 -9.33
C ARG A 135 13.52 -18.78 -9.16
N VAL A 136 12.79 -19.88 -9.42
CA VAL A 136 11.34 -19.94 -9.28
C VAL A 136 10.95 -21.10 -8.36
N TYR A 137 10.07 -20.81 -7.40
CA TYR A 137 9.53 -21.78 -6.45
C TYR A 137 8.02 -21.87 -6.61
N ARG A 138 7.45 -23.02 -6.27
CA ARG A 138 6.01 -23.31 -6.39
C ARG A 138 5.39 -23.47 -5.01
N HIS A 139 4.35 -22.69 -4.75
CA HIS A 139 3.47 -22.86 -3.60
C HIS A 139 2.08 -23.27 -4.11
N TYR A 140 1.61 -24.39 -3.62
CA TYR A 140 0.41 -25.05 -4.11
C TYR A 140 -0.86 -24.53 -3.45
N SER A 141 -2.01 -24.75 -4.11
CA SER A 141 -3.32 -24.49 -3.49
C SER A 141 -3.52 -25.48 -2.33
N ILE A 142 -3.99 -24.97 -1.21
CA ILE A 142 -4.32 -25.77 -0.02
C ILE A 142 -5.85 -25.73 0.14
N PRO A 143 -6.54 -26.89 0.18
CA PRO A 143 -7.98 -26.92 0.38
C PRO A 143 -8.41 -26.25 1.67
N ALA A 144 -9.52 -25.48 1.60
CA ALA A 144 -10.09 -24.75 2.73
C ALA A 144 -9.13 -23.74 3.40
N TYR A 145 -8.13 -23.22 2.68
CA TYR A 145 -7.32 -22.10 3.15
C TYR A 145 -8.19 -20.82 3.27
N PRO A 146 -8.09 -20.02 4.35
CA PRO A 146 -7.19 -20.15 5.52
C PRO A 146 -7.81 -20.88 6.73
N SER A 147 -8.99 -21.48 6.62
CA SER A 147 -9.76 -21.98 7.78
C SER A 147 -9.26 -23.32 8.34
N ASN A 148 -8.72 -24.22 7.49
CA ASN A 148 -8.25 -25.53 7.93
C ASN A 148 -6.80 -25.47 8.42
N VAL A 149 -6.58 -24.83 9.58
CA VAL A 149 -5.23 -24.67 10.18
C VAL A 149 -4.50 -26.01 10.37
N PRO A 150 -5.12 -27.11 10.82
CA PRO A 150 -4.44 -28.41 10.93
C PRO A 150 -3.85 -28.91 9.62
N LEU A 151 -4.56 -28.78 8.51
CA LEU A 151 -4.06 -29.15 7.20
C LEU A 151 -2.99 -28.16 6.69
N ILE A 152 -3.22 -26.86 6.88
CA ILE A 152 -2.30 -25.82 6.40
C ILE A 152 -0.92 -26.00 7.03
N ILE A 153 -0.86 -26.23 8.35
CA ILE A 153 0.37 -26.44 9.11
C ILE A 153 0.65 -27.96 9.22
N SER A 154 0.87 -28.60 8.08
CA SER A 154 1.21 -30.03 7.96
C SER A 154 2.07 -30.29 6.72
N GLU A 155 2.53 -31.55 6.58
CA GLU A 155 3.26 -32.01 5.38
C GLU A 155 2.43 -31.87 4.10
N ASP A 156 1.12 -32.12 4.18
CA ASP A 156 0.19 -32.03 3.04
C ASP A 156 -0.24 -30.58 2.75
N GLY A 157 0.03 -29.66 3.66
CA GLY A 157 -0.20 -28.22 3.52
C GLY A 157 1.07 -27.47 3.13
N PHE A 158 1.61 -26.68 4.02
CA PHE A 158 2.83 -25.91 3.78
C PHE A 158 4.07 -26.81 3.54
N GLY A 159 4.06 -28.05 4.00
CA GLY A 159 5.13 -29.02 3.74
C GLY A 159 5.27 -29.39 2.26
N ARG A 160 4.19 -29.27 1.45
CA ARG A 160 4.25 -29.51 -0.01
C ARG A 160 4.87 -28.36 -0.80
N ASN A 161 4.91 -27.16 -0.23
CA ASN A 161 5.47 -25.99 -0.89
C ASN A 161 6.99 -26.13 -1.00
N ASP A 162 7.54 -25.66 -2.11
CA ASP A 162 8.99 -25.57 -2.24
C ASP A 162 9.57 -24.68 -1.13
N TYR A 163 10.65 -25.13 -0.52
CA TYR A 163 11.42 -24.30 0.42
C TYR A 163 12.22 -23.25 -0.37
N ILE A 164 12.01 -21.98 -0.05
CA ILE A 164 12.72 -20.88 -0.70
C ILE A 164 14.07 -20.72 0.01
N GLU A 165 15.15 -21.06 -0.69
CA GLU A 165 16.50 -20.82 -0.18
C GLU A 165 16.80 -19.33 -0.09
N THR A 166 17.08 -18.87 1.11
CA THR A 166 17.38 -17.46 1.41
C THR A 166 18.70 -17.37 2.18
N SER A 167 19.43 -16.27 1.96
CA SER A 167 20.79 -16.10 2.50
C SER A 167 20.94 -14.92 3.46
N ARG A 168 19.92 -14.04 3.50
CA ARG A 168 19.96 -12.80 4.28
C ARG A 168 19.04 -12.85 5.49
N SER A 169 19.23 -11.89 6.41
CA SER A 169 18.43 -11.79 7.64
C SER A 169 17.05 -11.15 7.42
N LEU A 170 16.89 -10.34 6.40
CA LEU A 170 15.62 -9.69 6.04
C LEU A 170 15.11 -10.21 4.70
N ILE A 171 14.00 -10.95 4.72
CA ILE A 171 13.36 -11.46 3.51
C ILE A 171 12.13 -10.61 3.22
N VAL A 172 12.22 -9.75 2.21
CA VAL A 172 11.12 -8.87 1.80
C VAL A 172 10.23 -9.60 0.80
N VAL A 173 9.03 -9.95 1.23
CA VAL A 173 8.05 -10.63 0.36
C VAL A 173 7.08 -9.61 -0.21
N THR A 174 7.19 -9.36 -1.51
CA THR A 174 6.36 -8.38 -2.24
C THR A 174 5.63 -9.03 -3.42
N ALA A 175 4.83 -8.23 -4.16
CA ALA A 175 4.01 -8.74 -5.26
C ALA A 175 3.55 -7.60 -6.20
N PRO A 176 3.17 -7.91 -7.44
CA PRO A 176 2.61 -6.94 -8.39
C PRO A 176 1.27 -6.35 -7.93
N GLY A 177 0.53 -7.06 -7.04
CA GLY A 177 -0.75 -6.56 -6.56
C GLY A 177 -1.38 -7.41 -5.45
N PRO A 178 -2.59 -7.05 -5.00
CA PRO A 178 -3.32 -7.79 -3.97
C PRO A 178 -3.72 -9.19 -4.47
N GLY A 179 -3.86 -10.13 -3.51
CA GLY A 179 -4.26 -11.50 -3.81
C GLY A 179 -3.13 -12.40 -4.35
N SER A 180 -1.90 -11.91 -4.46
CA SER A 180 -0.75 -12.68 -4.95
C SER A 180 -0.19 -13.68 -3.93
N GLY A 181 -0.69 -13.73 -2.68
CA GLY A 181 -0.33 -14.74 -1.69
C GLY A 181 0.89 -14.42 -0.82
N LYS A 182 1.30 -13.15 -0.68
CA LYS A 182 2.47 -12.72 0.12
C LYS A 182 2.47 -13.30 1.53
N MET A 183 1.37 -13.13 2.27
CA MET A 183 1.23 -13.64 3.64
C MET A 183 1.40 -15.17 3.69
N ALA A 184 0.75 -15.90 2.77
CA ALA A 184 0.87 -17.36 2.70
C ALA A 184 2.30 -17.80 2.39
N VAL A 185 3.05 -17.05 1.57
CA VAL A 185 4.48 -17.29 1.32
C VAL A 185 5.28 -17.10 2.62
N CYS A 186 5.08 -16.00 3.34
CA CYS A 186 5.75 -15.76 4.62
C CYS A 186 5.47 -16.90 5.61
N LEU A 187 4.20 -17.25 5.82
CA LEU A 187 3.80 -18.30 6.78
C LEU A 187 4.31 -19.68 6.38
N SER A 188 4.29 -20.02 5.08
CA SER A 188 4.87 -21.26 4.57
C SER A 188 6.38 -21.33 4.84
N GLN A 189 7.10 -20.24 4.64
CA GLN A 189 8.52 -20.18 4.94
C GLN A 189 8.80 -20.30 6.43
N LEU A 190 8.02 -19.64 7.30
CA LEU A 190 8.17 -19.82 8.76
C LEU A 190 7.97 -21.28 9.19
N TYR A 191 6.99 -21.97 8.62
CA TYR A 191 6.79 -23.39 8.87
C TYR A 191 8.01 -24.22 8.43
N GLN A 192 8.55 -23.96 7.25
CA GLN A 192 9.73 -24.66 6.72
C GLN A 192 11.00 -24.32 7.54
N GLU A 193 11.24 -23.05 7.88
CA GLU A 193 12.37 -22.63 8.72
C GLU A 193 12.35 -23.34 10.08
N HIS A 194 11.19 -23.35 10.73
CA HIS A 194 11.03 -24.04 12.01
C HIS A 194 11.36 -25.55 11.92
N ARG A 195 10.95 -26.20 10.82
CA ARG A 195 11.31 -27.61 10.58
C ARG A 195 12.81 -27.83 10.38
N HIS A 196 13.51 -26.85 9.84
CA HIS A 196 14.97 -26.86 9.69
C HIS A 196 15.70 -26.40 10.96
N GLY A 197 14.99 -26.11 12.04
CA GLY A 197 15.57 -25.63 13.30
C GLY A 197 16.09 -24.18 13.21
N ILE A 198 15.58 -23.41 12.27
CA ILE A 198 15.97 -22.01 12.07
C ILE A 198 14.89 -21.11 12.70
N ASP A 199 15.32 -20.25 13.62
CA ASP A 199 14.46 -19.23 14.19
C ASP A 199 14.23 -18.12 13.18
N ALA A 200 12.97 -17.83 12.91
CA ALA A 200 12.57 -16.75 12.00
C ALA A 200 11.25 -16.14 12.47
N GLY A 201 11.04 -14.85 12.19
CA GLY A 201 9.82 -14.13 12.52
C GLY A 201 9.08 -13.61 11.30
N TYR A 202 7.87 -13.15 11.55
CA TYR A 202 7.03 -12.46 10.58
C TYR A 202 6.85 -11.00 10.98
N ALA A 203 6.78 -10.13 10.00
CA ALA A 203 6.26 -8.79 10.18
C ALA A 203 5.52 -8.32 8.92
N LYS A 204 4.57 -7.42 9.11
CA LYS A 204 3.84 -6.76 8.04
C LYS A 204 4.27 -5.31 7.97
N PHE A 205 4.80 -4.88 6.84
CA PHE A 205 5.12 -3.47 6.63
C PHE A 205 3.85 -2.68 6.39
N GLU A 206 3.63 -1.65 7.19
CA GLU A 206 2.45 -0.81 7.08
C GLU A 206 2.82 0.67 7.18
N THR A 207 2.05 1.51 6.48
CA THR A 207 2.06 2.96 6.64
C THR A 207 0.70 3.42 7.17
N PHE A 208 -0.38 2.76 6.74
CA PHE A 208 -1.76 3.02 7.14
C PHE A 208 -2.48 1.70 7.47
N PRO A 209 -3.51 1.76 8.36
CA PRO A 209 -3.84 2.91 9.19
C PRO A 209 -2.69 3.25 10.14
N ILE A 210 -2.60 4.51 10.57
CA ILE A 210 -1.63 4.91 11.59
C ILE A 210 -2.18 4.50 12.95
N TRP A 211 -1.60 3.45 13.52
CA TRP A 211 -2.14 2.74 14.68
C TRP A 211 -2.27 3.58 15.96
N ASN A 212 -1.39 4.56 16.14
CA ASN A 212 -1.34 5.42 17.34
C ASN A 212 -2.04 6.79 17.15
N LEU A 213 -2.85 6.95 16.10
CA LEU A 213 -3.76 8.08 15.95
C LEU A 213 -5.18 7.68 16.39
N PRO A 214 -6.04 8.65 16.78
CA PRO A 214 -7.45 8.37 17.05
C PRO A 214 -8.18 7.73 15.86
N LEU A 215 -9.19 6.90 16.13
CA LEU A 215 -9.97 6.19 15.11
C LEU A 215 -10.52 7.13 14.02
N GLN A 216 -11.08 8.27 14.42
CA GLN A 216 -11.65 9.26 13.51
C GLN A 216 -10.66 10.35 13.09
N HIS A 217 -9.36 10.10 13.23
CA HIS A 217 -8.37 11.06 12.74
C HIS A 217 -8.45 11.16 11.22
N PRO A 218 -8.49 12.38 10.61
CA PRO A 218 -8.63 12.55 9.18
C PRO A 218 -7.63 11.74 8.33
N VAL A 219 -6.40 11.55 8.81
CA VAL A 219 -5.38 10.71 8.13
C VAL A 219 -5.85 9.26 8.00
N ASN A 220 -6.42 8.67 9.04
CA ASN A 220 -6.97 7.32 9.01
C ASN A 220 -8.26 7.24 8.18
N LEU A 221 -9.13 8.25 8.26
CA LEU A 221 -10.31 8.35 7.40
C LEU A 221 -9.95 8.51 5.91
N ALA A 222 -8.88 9.23 5.58
CA ALA A 222 -8.38 9.32 4.21
C ALA A 222 -7.87 7.98 3.67
N TYR A 223 -7.41 7.08 4.55
CA TYR A 223 -7.07 5.71 4.16
C TYR A 223 -8.32 4.86 3.89
N GLU A 224 -9.38 4.97 4.71
CA GLU A 224 -10.68 4.34 4.39
C GLU A 224 -11.21 4.81 3.03
N ALA A 225 -11.09 6.11 2.72
CA ALA A 225 -11.42 6.66 1.41
C ALA A 225 -10.54 6.08 0.30
N ALA A 226 -9.26 5.85 0.56
CA ALA A 226 -8.34 5.25 -0.41
C ALA A 226 -8.65 3.79 -0.74
N THR A 227 -9.33 3.09 0.15
CA THR A 227 -9.65 1.65 0.09
C THR A 227 -11.16 1.38 0.10
N ALA A 228 -11.97 2.38 -0.26
CA ALA A 228 -13.42 2.28 -0.26
C ALA A 228 -13.96 1.13 -1.14
N ASP A 229 -13.26 0.81 -2.23
CA ASP A 229 -13.55 -0.30 -3.14
C ASP A 229 -13.23 -1.69 -2.55
N LEU A 230 -12.32 -1.75 -1.56
CA LEU A 230 -11.91 -2.96 -0.85
C LEU A 230 -12.71 -3.24 0.42
N ASN A 231 -13.57 -2.31 0.85
CA ASN A 231 -14.31 -2.34 2.09
C ASN A 231 -13.43 -2.39 3.35
N ASP A 232 -12.24 -1.82 3.29
CA ASP A 232 -11.41 -1.64 4.48
C ASP A 232 -12.02 -0.57 5.38
N ILE A 233 -12.23 -0.92 6.65
CA ILE A 233 -12.78 -0.03 7.68
C ILE A 233 -11.82 -0.05 8.86
N ASN A 234 -11.43 1.13 9.31
CA ASN A 234 -10.62 1.25 10.52
C ASN A 234 -11.43 0.90 11.76
N MET A 235 -10.81 0.19 12.67
CA MET A 235 -11.39 -0.17 13.96
C MET A 235 -10.33 -0.17 15.05
N ILE A 236 -10.77 -0.09 16.29
CA ILE A 236 -9.89 -0.34 17.44
C ILE A 236 -9.54 -1.83 17.43
N ASP A 237 -8.26 -2.15 17.52
CA ASP A 237 -7.77 -3.52 17.66
C ASP A 237 -8.15 -4.07 19.06
N PRO A 238 -9.13 -4.98 19.16
CA PRO A 238 -9.58 -5.48 20.44
C PRO A 238 -8.56 -6.37 21.12
N PHE A 239 -7.73 -7.06 20.35
CA PHE A 239 -6.67 -7.93 20.85
C PHE A 239 -5.53 -7.10 21.46
N HIS A 240 -5.20 -5.96 20.84
CA HIS A 240 -4.18 -5.05 21.36
C HIS A 240 -4.65 -4.40 22.66
N LEU A 241 -5.90 -3.96 22.67
CA LEU A 241 -6.51 -3.38 23.87
C LEU A 241 -6.56 -4.39 25.03
N GLU A 242 -6.93 -5.65 24.75
CA GLU A 242 -6.96 -6.72 25.78
C GLU A 242 -5.56 -7.05 26.30
N ALA A 243 -4.55 -7.14 25.41
CA ALA A 243 -3.20 -7.56 25.78
C ALA A 243 -2.40 -6.47 26.51
N TYR A 244 -2.61 -5.19 26.19
CA TYR A 244 -1.75 -4.08 26.62
C TYR A 244 -2.50 -2.97 27.34
N GLY A 245 -3.83 -2.94 27.32
CA GLY A 245 -4.62 -1.83 27.84
C GLY A 245 -4.52 -0.54 27.03
N GLU A 246 -3.94 -0.61 25.82
CA GLU A 246 -3.70 0.52 24.92
C GLU A 246 -4.59 0.41 23.69
N SER A 247 -5.17 1.54 23.27
CA SER A 247 -5.95 1.60 22.03
C SER A 247 -5.02 1.73 20.84
N ALA A 248 -5.13 0.79 19.90
CA ALA A 248 -4.46 0.82 18.63
C ALA A 248 -5.47 0.72 17.50
N ILE A 249 -5.21 1.41 16.38
CA ILE A 249 -6.07 1.37 15.20
C ILE A 249 -5.51 0.40 14.18
N ASN A 250 -6.39 -0.48 13.72
CA ASN A 250 -6.09 -1.42 12.63
C ASN A 250 -7.32 -1.49 11.71
N TYR A 251 -7.24 -2.19 10.59
CA TYR A 251 -8.42 -2.37 9.75
C TYR A 251 -9.06 -3.75 9.95
N ASN A 252 -10.36 -3.81 9.68
CA ASN A 252 -11.21 -4.97 9.95
C ASN A 252 -10.61 -6.29 9.44
N ARG A 253 -10.04 -6.34 8.24
CA ARG A 253 -9.49 -7.58 7.67
C ARG A 253 -8.36 -8.19 8.49
N ASP A 254 -7.46 -7.37 9.04
CA ASP A 254 -6.37 -7.87 9.87
C ASP A 254 -6.87 -8.33 11.24
N VAL A 255 -7.84 -7.61 11.81
CA VAL A 255 -8.46 -7.99 13.07
C VAL A 255 -9.26 -9.30 12.92
N GLU A 256 -10.06 -9.44 11.86
CA GLU A 256 -10.87 -10.64 11.59
C GLU A 256 -10.03 -11.88 11.32
N VAL A 257 -8.89 -11.73 10.64
CA VAL A 257 -8.02 -12.86 10.30
C VAL A 257 -7.07 -13.25 11.43
N PHE A 258 -6.84 -12.35 12.40
CA PHE A 258 -5.86 -12.57 13.47
C PHE A 258 -6.05 -13.86 14.27
N PRO A 259 -7.28 -14.28 14.67
CA PRO A 259 -7.47 -15.55 15.39
C PRO A 259 -6.93 -16.77 14.62
N VAL A 260 -7.11 -16.77 13.29
CA VAL A 260 -6.62 -17.83 12.41
C VAL A 260 -5.09 -17.79 12.32
N LEU A 261 -4.51 -16.60 12.15
CA LEU A 261 -3.06 -16.42 12.12
C LEU A 261 -2.41 -16.81 13.44
N ASN A 262 -3.02 -16.40 14.56
CA ASN A 262 -2.56 -16.75 15.90
C ASN A 262 -2.57 -18.28 16.13
N ALA A 263 -3.60 -18.98 15.64
CA ALA A 263 -3.65 -20.43 15.66
C ALA A 263 -2.53 -21.07 14.81
N MET A 264 -2.21 -20.50 13.65
CA MET A 264 -1.09 -20.92 12.81
C MET A 264 0.24 -20.72 13.54
N PHE A 265 0.48 -19.53 14.09
CA PHE A 265 1.70 -19.25 14.86
C PHE A 265 1.86 -20.13 16.08
N ASN A 266 0.79 -20.37 16.84
CA ASN A 266 0.81 -21.32 17.97
C ASN A 266 1.24 -22.73 17.52
N ARG A 267 0.82 -23.14 16.34
CA ARG A 267 1.13 -24.46 15.81
C ARG A 267 2.56 -24.55 15.27
N ILE A 268 3.10 -23.45 14.73
CA ILE A 268 4.50 -23.37 14.24
C ILE A 268 5.47 -23.28 15.43
N TYR A 269 5.22 -22.36 16.39
CA TYR A 269 6.18 -22.03 17.45
C TYR A 269 5.88 -22.69 18.80
N GLY A 270 4.75 -23.40 18.94
CA GLY A 270 4.24 -23.86 20.23
C GLY A 270 3.49 -22.77 21.01
N LYS A 271 3.93 -21.51 20.92
CA LYS A 271 3.25 -20.32 21.45
C LYS A 271 3.47 -19.15 20.49
N SER A 272 2.39 -18.48 20.11
CA SER A 272 2.46 -17.30 19.24
C SER A 272 3.33 -16.19 19.86
N PRO A 273 4.25 -15.61 19.11
CA PRO A 273 5.00 -14.45 19.55
C PRO A 273 4.21 -13.14 19.44
N TYR A 274 2.99 -13.18 18.92
CA TYR A 274 2.12 -12.02 18.69
C TYR A 274 0.87 -12.11 19.55
N GLN A 275 0.49 -10.98 20.18
CA GLN A 275 -0.73 -10.88 20.98
C GLN A 275 -1.86 -10.19 20.20
N SER A 276 -1.54 -9.45 19.12
CA SER A 276 -2.50 -8.70 18.32
C SER A 276 -2.05 -8.57 16.88
N PRO A 277 -2.95 -8.24 15.92
CA PRO A 277 -2.55 -7.87 14.57
C PRO A 277 -1.62 -6.65 14.54
N THR A 278 -1.79 -5.70 15.46
CA THR A 278 -0.89 -4.54 15.59
C THR A 278 0.54 -4.96 15.95
N ASP A 279 0.73 -6.01 16.73
CA ASP A 279 2.07 -6.56 17.03
C ASP A 279 2.78 -7.12 15.81
N MET A 280 2.05 -7.61 14.83
CA MET A 280 2.63 -8.12 13.58
C MET A 280 3.11 -6.96 12.70
N GLY A 281 2.52 -5.77 12.85
CA GLY A 281 2.82 -4.60 12.06
C GLY A 281 4.17 -3.96 12.39
N VAL A 282 4.81 -3.38 11.38
CA VAL A 282 5.90 -2.42 11.55
C VAL A 282 5.45 -1.11 10.91
N ASN A 283 5.05 -0.15 11.77
CA ASN A 283 4.50 1.14 11.34
C ASN A 283 4.93 2.24 12.32
N MET A 284 5.87 3.07 11.90
CA MET A 284 6.40 4.18 12.69
C MET A 284 5.90 5.55 12.20
N ALA A 285 4.95 5.56 11.25
CA ALA A 285 4.49 6.80 10.61
C ALA A 285 3.94 7.82 11.61
N GLY A 286 3.13 7.39 12.58
CA GLY A 286 2.56 8.29 13.57
C GLY A 286 3.58 8.99 14.45
N ASN A 287 4.74 8.34 14.71
CA ASN A 287 5.84 8.91 15.49
C ASN A 287 6.63 9.98 14.73
N CYS A 288 6.34 10.16 13.44
CA CYS A 288 7.04 11.08 12.54
C CYS A 288 6.16 12.26 12.10
N ILE A 289 4.95 12.37 12.61
CA ILE A 289 4.10 13.56 12.47
C ILE A 289 4.67 14.65 13.35
N ILE A 290 4.98 15.82 12.76
CA ILE A 290 5.56 16.98 13.43
C ILE A 290 4.58 18.18 13.50
N ASP A 291 3.52 18.15 12.68
CA ASP A 291 2.45 19.14 12.71
C ASP A 291 1.11 18.46 12.41
N ASP A 292 0.34 18.17 13.47
CA ASP A 292 -0.94 17.50 13.38
C ASP A 292 -1.97 18.32 12.56
N ALA A 293 -2.00 19.63 12.70
CA ALA A 293 -2.93 20.47 11.95
C ALA A 293 -2.65 20.43 10.44
N ALA A 294 -1.38 20.38 10.04
CA ALA A 294 -1.00 20.27 8.63
C ALA A 294 -1.43 18.91 8.02
N VAL A 295 -1.21 17.79 8.73
CA VAL A 295 -1.63 16.48 8.22
C VAL A 295 -3.16 16.30 8.22
N ARG A 296 -3.88 16.85 9.21
CA ARG A 296 -5.35 16.88 9.22
C ARG A 296 -5.88 17.60 7.98
N LYS A 297 -5.44 18.82 7.76
CA LYS A 297 -5.87 19.61 6.59
C LYS A 297 -5.58 18.90 5.27
N ALA A 298 -4.40 18.30 5.13
CA ALA A 298 -4.04 17.56 3.93
C ALA A 298 -4.93 16.31 3.71
N ALA A 299 -5.20 15.56 4.79
CA ALA A 299 -6.06 14.39 4.75
C ALA A 299 -7.52 14.75 4.42
N GLU A 300 -8.06 15.82 4.98
CA GLU A 300 -9.38 16.35 4.66
C GLU A 300 -9.50 16.71 3.16
N GLN A 301 -8.47 17.36 2.61
CA GLN A 301 -8.41 17.66 1.17
C GLN A 301 -8.36 16.39 0.31
N GLU A 302 -7.66 15.35 0.75
CA GLU A 302 -7.60 14.06 0.04
C GLU A 302 -8.95 13.33 0.09
N ILE A 303 -9.67 13.34 1.22
CA ILE A 303 -11.02 12.78 1.34
C ILE A 303 -11.96 13.43 0.31
N ILE A 304 -12.01 14.76 0.25
CA ILE A 304 -12.86 15.49 -0.70
C ILE A 304 -12.43 15.18 -2.15
N ARG A 305 -11.13 15.09 -2.42
CA ARG A 305 -10.63 14.74 -3.75
C ARG A 305 -11.09 13.34 -4.18
N ARG A 306 -11.10 12.36 -3.26
CA ARG A 306 -11.56 11.01 -3.55
C ARG A 306 -13.04 10.93 -3.85
N TYR A 307 -13.86 11.64 -3.09
CA TYR A 307 -15.28 11.78 -3.39
C TYR A 307 -15.51 12.26 -4.83
N TYR A 308 -14.81 13.31 -5.27
CA TYR A 308 -14.94 13.80 -6.64
C TYR A 308 -14.40 12.80 -7.67
N ALA A 309 -13.33 12.09 -7.37
CA ALA A 309 -12.83 11.04 -8.26
C ALA A 309 -13.87 9.92 -8.44
N ALA A 310 -14.51 9.47 -7.36
CA ALA A 310 -15.58 8.46 -7.41
C ALA A 310 -16.80 8.96 -8.22
N LEU A 311 -17.19 10.23 -8.07
CA LEU A 311 -18.24 10.84 -8.88
C LEU A 311 -17.89 10.88 -10.38
N VAL A 312 -16.65 11.16 -10.72
CA VAL A 312 -16.19 11.16 -12.12
C VAL A 312 -16.26 9.76 -12.71
N GLU A 313 -15.77 8.75 -12.00
CA GLU A 313 -15.83 7.36 -12.47
C GLU A 313 -17.29 6.88 -12.60
N LEU A 314 -18.17 7.25 -11.67
CA LEU A 314 -19.59 6.95 -11.79
C LEU A 314 -20.20 7.57 -13.05
N ARG A 315 -19.88 8.84 -13.37
CA ARG A 315 -20.36 9.52 -14.59
C ARG A 315 -19.84 8.91 -15.88
N LYS A 316 -18.63 8.36 -15.86
CA LYS A 316 -18.03 7.62 -16.98
C LYS A 316 -18.64 6.22 -17.18
N GLY A 317 -19.44 5.74 -16.22
CA GLY A 317 -20.01 4.39 -16.24
C GLY A 317 -19.03 3.29 -15.81
N SER A 318 -17.84 3.65 -15.33
CA SER A 318 -16.82 2.72 -14.80
C SER A 318 -16.87 2.59 -13.27
N GLY A 319 -17.52 3.54 -12.59
CA GLY A 319 -17.65 3.56 -11.14
C GLY A 319 -18.95 2.92 -10.62
N ARG A 320 -18.96 2.65 -9.30
CA ARG A 320 -20.11 2.12 -8.57
C ARG A 320 -20.70 3.18 -7.65
N ARG A 321 -22.02 3.25 -7.56
CA ARG A 321 -22.73 4.19 -6.69
C ARG A 321 -22.37 4.01 -5.22
N GLU A 322 -22.20 2.78 -4.79
CA GLU A 322 -21.84 2.43 -3.40
C GLU A 322 -20.51 3.06 -2.96
N ILE A 323 -19.55 3.22 -3.89
CA ILE A 323 -18.27 3.88 -3.58
C ILE A 323 -18.49 5.37 -3.31
N VAL A 324 -19.32 6.03 -4.13
CA VAL A 324 -19.66 7.46 -3.91
C VAL A 324 -20.36 7.65 -2.57
N ASP A 325 -21.31 6.78 -2.22
CA ASP A 325 -22.05 6.85 -0.96
C ASP A 325 -21.12 6.63 0.26
N LYS A 326 -20.13 5.73 0.14
CA LYS A 326 -19.10 5.54 1.17
C LYS A 326 -18.19 6.77 1.32
N GLU A 327 -17.72 7.33 0.21
CA GLU A 327 -16.88 8.53 0.24
C GLU A 327 -17.64 9.71 0.87
N GLN A 328 -18.94 9.84 0.60
CA GLN A 328 -19.79 10.82 1.25
C GLN A 328 -19.88 10.60 2.77
N LEU A 329 -20.09 9.35 3.20
CA LEU A 329 -20.13 9.00 4.62
C LEU A 329 -18.79 9.30 5.32
N ILE A 330 -17.67 9.07 4.64
CA ILE A 330 -16.34 9.38 5.17
C ILE A 330 -16.15 10.91 5.30
N MET A 331 -16.62 11.71 4.34
CA MET A 331 -16.63 13.18 4.47
C MET A 331 -17.46 13.63 5.69
N GLU A 332 -18.62 13.02 5.91
CA GLU A 332 -19.46 13.31 7.09
C GLU A 332 -18.73 12.97 8.39
N LYS A 333 -18.08 11.78 8.47
CA LYS A 333 -17.24 11.40 9.62
C LYS A 333 -16.08 12.37 9.86
N ALA A 334 -15.46 12.88 8.80
CA ALA A 334 -14.38 13.85 8.88
C ALA A 334 -14.88 15.29 9.13
N ASN A 335 -16.21 15.50 9.17
CA ASN A 335 -16.85 16.81 9.27
C ASN A 335 -16.37 17.80 8.20
N VAL A 336 -16.26 17.35 6.95
CA VAL A 336 -15.86 18.16 5.79
C VAL A 336 -16.88 18.06 4.66
N GLY A 337 -16.93 19.07 3.82
CA GLY A 337 -17.78 19.09 2.64
C GLY A 337 -17.04 19.61 1.39
N PRO A 338 -17.68 19.53 0.23
CA PRO A 338 -17.08 19.99 -1.03
C PRO A 338 -16.61 21.45 -1.00
N ALA A 339 -17.26 22.30 -0.20
CA ALA A 339 -16.91 23.73 -0.06
C ALA A 339 -15.57 23.96 0.67
N ASP A 340 -15.13 22.99 1.48
CA ASP A 340 -13.86 23.08 2.22
C ASP A 340 -12.63 22.84 1.34
N ARG A 341 -12.84 22.53 0.04
CA ARG A 341 -11.78 22.46 -0.95
C ARG A 341 -11.77 23.76 -1.78
N PRO A 342 -10.79 24.66 -1.57
CA PRO A 342 -10.80 26.01 -2.15
C PRO A 342 -10.94 26.04 -3.68
N VAL A 343 -10.30 25.10 -4.39
CA VAL A 343 -10.37 24.99 -5.85
C VAL A 343 -11.77 24.66 -6.36
N VAL A 344 -12.63 24.04 -5.55
CA VAL A 344 -14.00 23.70 -5.95
C VAL A 344 -14.85 24.96 -6.07
N ALA A 345 -14.79 25.85 -5.07
CA ALA A 345 -15.52 27.12 -5.08
C ALA A 345 -15.06 28.01 -6.24
N ALA A 346 -13.74 28.13 -6.44
CA ALA A 346 -13.16 28.92 -7.51
C ALA A 346 -13.54 28.41 -8.91
N ALA A 347 -13.49 27.08 -9.11
CA ALA A 347 -13.89 26.46 -10.38
C ALA A 347 -15.40 26.70 -10.68
N LYS A 348 -16.28 26.54 -9.68
CA LYS A 348 -17.72 26.77 -9.81
C LYS A 348 -18.02 28.23 -10.17
N GLN A 349 -17.44 29.17 -9.42
CA GLN A 349 -17.57 30.58 -9.69
C GLN A 349 -17.12 30.95 -11.12
N LYS A 350 -15.97 30.41 -11.55
CA LYS A 350 -15.45 30.63 -12.91
C LYS A 350 -16.36 30.02 -13.97
N ALA A 351 -16.96 28.86 -13.72
CA ALA A 351 -17.92 28.22 -14.63
C ALA A 351 -19.20 29.05 -14.77
N GLU A 352 -19.76 29.56 -13.67
CA GLU A 352 -20.93 30.45 -13.66
C GLU A 352 -20.67 31.73 -14.46
N LEU A 353 -19.55 32.40 -14.20
CA LEU A 353 -19.17 33.64 -14.88
C LEU A 353 -18.89 33.44 -16.37
N SER A 354 -18.43 32.29 -16.80
CA SER A 354 -18.07 32.00 -18.19
C SER A 354 -19.18 31.33 -18.99
N GLY A 355 -20.24 30.85 -18.33
CA GLY A 355 -21.32 30.08 -18.95
C GLY A 355 -20.91 28.72 -19.49
N GLY A 356 -19.77 28.15 -19.03
CA GLY A 356 -19.24 26.88 -19.50
C GLY A 356 -18.28 26.19 -18.50
N PRO A 357 -17.76 25.00 -18.82
CA PRO A 357 -16.88 24.28 -17.92
C PRO A 357 -15.63 25.10 -17.55
N ALA A 358 -15.27 25.05 -16.27
CA ALA A 358 -14.07 25.68 -15.74
C ALA A 358 -13.31 24.69 -14.83
N ALA A 359 -12.03 24.97 -14.62
CA ALA A 359 -11.14 24.24 -13.73
C ALA A 359 -10.34 25.23 -12.87
N ALA A 360 -9.88 24.76 -11.71
CA ALA A 360 -9.01 25.53 -10.82
C ALA A 360 -7.91 24.65 -10.23
N ILE A 361 -6.76 25.25 -9.97
CA ILE A 361 -5.62 24.64 -9.30
C ILE A 361 -5.09 25.58 -8.22
N GLU A 362 -4.69 25.02 -7.09
CA GLU A 362 -4.00 25.73 -6.02
C GLU A 362 -2.49 25.54 -6.17
N LEU A 363 -1.75 26.65 -6.24
CA LEU A 363 -0.29 26.65 -6.30
C LEU A 363 0.32 26.49 -4.90
N PRO A 364 1.65 26.20 -4.77
CA PRO A 364 2.31 26.01 -3.48
C PRO A 364 2.20 27.19 -2.51
N ASP A 365 2.07 28.41 -3.03
CA ASP A 365 1.85 29.66 -2.27
C ASP A 365 0.39 29.92 -1.91
N GLN A 366 -0.51 28.96 -2.18
CA GLN A 366 -1.96 29.03 -1.99
C GLN A 366 -2.70 29.94 -3.00
N THR A 367 -2.02 30.45 -4.01
CA THR A 367 -2.68 31.17 -5.12
C THR A 367 -3.55 30.19 -5.92
N ILE A 368 -4.82 30.56 -6.15
CA ILE A 368 -5.74 29.75 -6.95
C ILE A 368 -5.78 30.32 -8.37
N VAL A 369 -5.44 29.47 -9.33
CA VAL A 369 -5.46 29.80 -10.76
C VAL A 369 -6.59 29.04 -11.44
N CYS A 370 -7.39 29.75 -12.22
CA CYS A 370 -8.53 29.20 -12.94
C CYS A 370 -8.30 29.17 -14.45
N GLY A 371 -8.94 28.19 -15.11
CA GLY A 371 -9.09 28.13 -16.55
C GLY A 371 -10.54 27.86 -16.95
N LYS A 372 -10.97 28.36 -18.12
CA LYS A 372 -12.28 28.07 -18.69
C LYS A 372 -12.16 27.44 -20.07
N THR A 373 -13.18 26.70 -20.47
CA THR A 373 -13.25 26.17 -21.83
C THR A 373 -13.33 27.33 -22.86
N SER A 374 -12.60 27.20 -23.93
CA SER A 374 -12.60 28.06 -25.08
C SER A 374 -12.71 27.23 -26.37
N PRO A 375 -12.90 27.83 -27.55
CA PRO A 375 -12.84 27.07 -28.80
C PRO A 375 -11.54 26.34 -29.06
N LEU A 376 -10.43 26.79 -28.44
CA LEU A 376 -9.11 26.24 -28.64
C LEU A 376 -8.72 25.22 -27.54
N LEU A 377 -9.10 25.45 -26.29
CA LEU A 377 -8.65 24.71 -25.12
C LEU A 377 -9.81 24.29 -24.22
N GLY A 378 -9.76 23.05 -23.73
CA GLY A 378 -10.59 22.62 -22.62
C GLY A 378 -10.18 23.30 -21.30
N ALA A 379 -11.10 23.37 -20.33
CA ALA A 379 -10.91 24.07 -19.07
C ALA A 379 -9.63 23.66 -18.30
N CYS A 380 -9.33 22.36 -18.24
CA CYS A 380 -8.13 21.85 -17.55
C CYS A 380 -6.82 22.26 -18.23
N ALA A 381 -6.79 22.23 -19.57
CA ALA A 381 -5.60 22.67 -20.33
C ALA A 381 -5.39 24.19 -20.16
N ALA A 382 -6.46 24.99 -20.24
CA ALA A 382 -6.39 26.42 -20.01
C ALA A 382 -5.93 26.77 -18.58
N MET A 383 -6.44 26.05 -17.57
CA MET A 383 -6.01 26.20 -16.18
C MET A 383 -4.54 25.87 -16.00
N LEU A 384 -4.05 24.75 -16.60
CA LEU A 384 -2.64 24.34 -16.51
C LEU A 384 -1.72 25.40 -17.14
N LEU A 385 -2.04 25.88 -18.34
CA LEU A 385 -1.25 26.91 -18.99
C LEU A 385 -1.23 28.23 -18.18
N ASN A 386 -2.36 28.64 -17.63
CA ASN A 386 -2.43 29.81 -16.75
C ASN A 386 -1.58 29.61 -15.49
N ALA A 387 -1.58 28.40 -14.90
CA ALA A 387 -0.75 28.09 -13.74
C ALA A 387 0.76 28.16 -14.08
N LEU A 388 1.15 27.63 -15.23
CA LEU A 388 2.55 27.71 -15.72
C LEU A 388 2.98 29.15 -15.95
N LYS A 389 2.11 30.00 -16.54
CA LYS A 389 2.36 31.44 -16.69
C LYS A 389 2.57 32.13 -15.35
N THR A 390 1.70 31.86 -14.39
CA THR A 390 1.79 32.43 -13.03
C THR A 390 3.10 32.02 -12.36
N LEU A 391 3.48 30.73 -12.42
CA LEU A 391 4.74 30.23 -11.85
C LEU A 391 5.98 30.79 -12.53
N ALA A 392 5.89 31.07 -13.82
CA ALA A 392 7.00 31.68 -14.61
C ALA A 392 7.03 33.21 -14.52
N GLY A 393 6.10 33.85 -13.81
CA GLY A 393 6.00 35.30 -13.72
C GLY A 393 5.69 35.97 -15.07
N LEU A 394 5.01 35.28 -15.98
CA LEU A 394 4.65 35.81 -17.29
C LEU A 394 3.34 36.59 -17.21
N GLU A 395 3.27 37.66 -17.99
CA GLU A 395 2.04 38.47 -18.08
C GLU A 395 0.87 37.70 -18.72
N ASP A 396 -0.35 37.99 -18.26
CA ASP A 396 -1.57 37.35 -18.78
C ASP A 396 -1.81 37.64 -20.27
N SER A 397 -1.29 38.76 -20.79
CA SER A 397 -1.37 39.15 -22.19
C SER A 397 -0.62 38.22 -23.15
N ILE A 398 0.36 37.45 -22.65
CA ILE A 398 1.12 36.49 -23.47
C ILE A 398 0.19 35.33 -23.82
N LYS A 399 -0.06 35.14 -25.10
CA LYS A 399 -0.78 33.97 -25.63
C LYS A 399 0.22 32.83 -25.81
N LEU A 400 -0.03 31.73 -25.06
CA LEU A 400 0.71 30.49 -25.20
C LEU A 400 0.01 29.58 -26.20
#